data_2ed3ca7c4bda00f57a4e52c6175e4162
#
_entry.id   2ed3ca7c4bda00f57a4e52c6175e4162
#
_cell.length_a   1.000
_cell.length_b   1.000
_cell.length_c   1.000
_cell.angle_alpha   90.00
_cell.angle_beta   90.00
_cell.angle_gamma   90.00
#
_symmetry.space_group_name_H-M   'P 1'
#
loop_
_entity.id
_entity.type
_entity.pdbx_description
1 polymer ?
#
loop_
_entity_poly.entity_id
_entity_poly.type
_entity_poly.pdbx_seq_one_letter_code
_entity_poly.pdbx_strand_id
1 'polypeptide(L)'
;MNIGELKDMNIAKLTQVAKDLSVAGATGMRKQELIFQILKAQTEQSGFIFSEGVLEVLPDGFGFLRAPDYNYLPGPDDIYVSPSQIRKFDLQTGDTVSGQIRPPKEGERYFALIKVEAVNFESPEQARDKLFFENLTPLYPEERVSLETGGDNLSGRVMDLMTPIGKGQRGLIVAAPRTGKTMLLQSIAQSIAANHSDVYLIVLLIDERPEEVTDMQRSVDGEVISSTFDEPAQRHVQVAEMVIEKAKRLVEHKKDVFILLDSITRLARAYNTVIPPSGKVLSGGLDSNALQKPKRFLGAARNIEEGGSLTIMATALVDTGSRMDDVIFEEFKGTG
;
A
#
# COMPACT_ATOMS: atom_id res chain seq x y z
N MET A 1 11.53 -24.98 8.91
CA MET A 1 10.37 -24.40 9.65
C MET A 1 9.48 -23.71 8.63
N ASN A 2 8.16 -23.83 8.74
CA ASN A 2 7.23 -23.12 7.87
C ASN A 2 6.76 -21.79 8.52
N ILE A 3 6.11 -20.93 7.76
CA ILE A 3 5.68 -19.62 8.24
C ILE A 3 4.68 -19.71 9.41
N GLY A 4 3.82 -20.74 9.44
CA GLY A 4 2.86 -20.96 10.53
C GLY A 4 3.59 -21.21 11.85
N GLU A 5 4.57 -22.14 11.86
CA GLU A 5 5.39 -22.44 13.05
C GLU A 5 6.12 -21.19 13.56
N LEU A 6 6.63 -20.34 12.65
CA LEU A 6 7.32 -19.11 13.01
C LEU A 6 6.36 -18.06 13.61
N LYS A 7 5.13 -17.95 13.10
CA LYS A 7 4.12 -17.05 13.65
C LYS A 7 3.70 -17.39 15.08
N ASP A 8 3.66 -18.67 15.44
CA ASP A 8 3.30 -19.13 16.77
C ASP A 8 4.41 -18.89 17.81
N MET A 9 5.62 -18.57 17.36
CA MET A 9 6.75 -18.25 18.24
C MET A 9 6.65 -16.83 18.79
N ASN A 10 7.10 -16.65 20.04
CA ASN A 10 7.31 -15.33 20.61
C ASN A 10 8.59 -14.67 20.03
N ILE A 11 8.71 -13.34 20.19
CA ILE A 11 9.84 -12.57 19.64
C ILE A 11 11.19 -13.09 20.14
N ALA A 12 11.29 -13.50 21.41
CA ALA A 12 12.54 -14.00 21.99
C ALA A 12 13.01 -15.30 21.32
N LYS A 13 12.08 -16.23 21.06
CA LYS A 13 12.38 -17.48 20.32
C LYS A 13 12.77 -17.19 18.87
N LEU A 14 12.04 -16.30 18.19
CA LEU A 14 12.37 -15.90 16.81
C LEU A 14 13.75 -15.27 16.73
N THR A 15 14.09 -14.39 17.67
CA THR A 15 15.43 -13.77 17.73
C THR A 15 16.52 -14.81 17.92
N GLN A 16 16.27 -15.85 18.73
CA GLN A 16 17.24 -16.95 18.91
C GLN A 16 17.41 -17.74 17.60
N VAL A 17 16.32 -18.14 16.94
CA VAL A 17 16.37 -18.84 15.65
C VAL A 17 17.09 -17.99 14.58
N ALA A 18 16.83 -16.69 14.54
CA ALA A 18 17.52 -15.80 13.62
C ALA A 18 19.03 -15.71 13.87
N LYS A 19 19.44 -15.70 15.16
CA LYS A 19 20.88 -15.76 15.54
C LYS A 19 21.53 -17.07 15.14
N ASP A 20 20.85 -18.20 15.36
CA ASP A 20 21.34 -19.53 14.99
C ASP A 20 21.55 -19.65 13.46
N LEU A 21 20.74 -18.91 12.68
CA LEU A 21 20.87 -18.79 11.23
C LEU A 21 21.81 -17.65 10.78
N SER A 22 22.52 -17.03 11.72
CA SER A 22 23.48 -15.93 11.44
C SER A 22 22.85 -14.69 10.78
N VAL A 23 21.57 -14.40 11.07
CA VAL A 23 20.89 -13.19 10.57
C VAL A 23 21.45 -11.97 11.29
N ALA A 24 21.99 -11.03 10.53
CA ALA A 24 22.52 -9.78 11.07
C ALA A 24 21.38 -8.88 11.60
N GLY A 25 21.60 -8.22 12.73
CA GLY A 25 20.65 -7.25 13.29
C GLY A 25 19.37 -7.81 13.91
N ALA A 26 19.29 -9.13 14.14
CA ALA A 26 18.09 -9.82 14.64
C ALA A 26 17.48 -9.25 15.94
N THR A 27 18.27 -8.54 16.76
CA THR A 27 17.82 -8.00 18.05
C THR A 27 16.96 -6.73 17.97
N GLY A 28 16.87 -6.07 16.81
CA GLY A 28 16.12 -4.82 16.64
C GLY A 28 14.93 -4.95 15.69
N MET A 29 14.71 -6.12 15.11
CA MET A 29 13.70 -6.33 14.08
C MET A 29 12.31 -6.57 14.67
N ARG A 30 11.27 -6.12 13.97
CA ARG A 30 9.87 -6.45 14.27
C ARG A 30 9.59 -7.93 13.99
N LYS A 31 8.54 -8.49 14.60
CA LYS A 31 8.20 -9.92 14.47
C LYS A 31 8.08 -10.39 13.01
N GLN A 32 7.42 -9.61 12.17
CA GLN A 32 7.24 -9.94 10.75
C GLN A 32 8.57 -9.94 9.99
N GLU A 33 9.41 -8.95 10.24
CA GLU A 33 10.73 -8.83 9.64
C GLU A 33 11.65 -9.98 10.06
N LEU A 34 11.63 -10.37 11.33
CA LEU A 34 12.34 -11.56 11.81
C LEU A 34 11.91 -12.83 11.07
N ILE A 35 10.60 -13.05 10.91
CA ILE A 35 10.06 -14.20 10.19
C ILE A 35 10.56 -14.21 8.74
N PHE A 36 10.51 -13.07 8.06
CA PHE A 36 11.00 -12.93 6.69
C PHE A 36 12.49 -13.26 6.57
N GLN A 37 13.32 -12.69 7.44
CA GLN A 37 14.78 -12.93 7.42
C GLN A 37 15.13 -14.38 7.77
N ILE A 38 14.38 -15.03 8.64
CA ILE A 38 14.55 -16.46 8.95
C ILE A 38 14.22 -17.32 7.73
N LEU A 39 13.10 -17.06 7.04
CA LEU A 39 12.72 -17.79 5.82
C LEU A 39 13.75 -17.60 4.71
N LYS A 40 14.24 -16.38 4.54
CA LYS A 40 15.32 -16.05 3.60
C LYS A 40 16.58 -16.86 3.90
N ALA A 41 17.08 -16.81 5.14
CA ALA A 41 18.29 -17.50 5.56
C ALA A 41 18.17 -19.03 5.40
N GLN A 42 17.01 -19.62 5.77
CA GLN A 42 16.75 -21.05 5.58
C GLN A 42 16.78 -21.45 4.09
N THR A 43 16.22 -20.61 3.23
CA THR A 43 16.17 -20.84 1.78
C THR A 43 17.55 -20.76 1.17
N GLU A 44 18.35 -19.76 1.54
CA GLU A 44 19.73 -19.57 1.08
C GLU A 44 20.63 -20.72 1.54
N GLN A 45 20.48 -21.20 2.77
CA GLN A 45 21.22 -22.39 3.26
C GLN A 45 20.88 -23.67 2.46
N SER A 46 19.67 -23.73 1.90
CA SER A 46 19.24 -24.84 1.04
C SER A 46 19.68 -24.68 -0.42
N GLY A 47 20.46 -23.64 -0.75
CA GLY A 47 20.94 -23.36 -2.11
C GLY A 47 19.90 -22.74 -3.04
N PHE A 48 18.79 -22.21 -2.52
CA PHE A 48 17.77 -21.47 -3.26
C PHE A 48 17.85 -19.99 -2.94
N ILE A 49 17.31 -19.16 -3.84
CA ILE A 49 17.17 -17.72 -3.64
C ILE A 49 15.75 -17.46 -3.08
N PHE A 50 15.66 -16.67 -2.03
CA PHE A 50 14.39 -16.21 -1.49
C PHE A 50 14.09 -14.78 -1.95
N SER A 51 12.85 -14.51 -2.36
CA SER A 51 12.44 -13.17 -2.75
C SER A 51 10.97 -12.91 -2.41
N GLU A 52 10.60 -11.63 -2.43
CA GLU A 52 9.25 -11.15 -2.17
C GLU A 52 8.90 -10.06 -3.18
N GLY A 53 7.61 -9.92 -3.49
CA GLY A 53 7.08 -8.85 -4.30
C GLY A 53 5.56 -8.82 -4.28
N VAL A 54 4.99 -7.75 -4.83
CA VAL A 54 3.54 -7.59 -4.98
C VAL A 54 3.13 -8.11 -6.35
N LEU A 55 2.17 -9.04 -6.37
CA LEU A 55 1.72 -9.69 -7.60
C LEU A 55 0.89 -8.73 -8.46
N GLU A 56 1.25 -8.62 -9.72
CA GLU A 56 0.40 -8.12 -10.78
C GLU A 56 0.04 -9.27 -11.71
N VAL A 57 -1.24 -9.61 -11.80
CA VAL A 57 -1.77 -10.63 -12.71
C VAL A 57 -2.11 -9.98 -14.04
N LEU A 58 -1.55 -10.50 -15.13
CA LEU A 58 -1.80 -10.02 -16.48
C LEU A 58 -3.01 -10.72 -17.14
N PRO A 59 -3.63 -10.12 -18.16
CA PRO A 59 -4.81 -10.69 -18.84
C PRO A 59 -4.61 -12.11 -19.37
N ASP A 60 -3.37 -12.49 -19.72
CA ASP A 60 -3.01 -13.83 -20.19
C ASP A 60 -2.98 -14.87 -19.06
N GLY A 61 -3.24 -14.48 -17.83
CA GLY A 61 -3.36 -15.37 -16.66
C GLY A 61 -2.06 -15.74 -15.98
N PHE A 62 -0.91 -15.24 -16.43
CA PHE A 62 0.35 -15.26 -15.67
C PHE A 62 0.55 -13.91 -14.96
N GLY A 63 1.56 -13.81 -14.11
CA GLY A 63 1.84 -12.57 -13.38
C GLY A 63 3.30 -12.33 -13.12
N PHE A 64 3.57 -11.18 -12.52
CA PHE A 64 4.90 -10.79 -12.03
C PHE A 64 4.81 -10.30 -10.60
N LEU A 65 5.79 -10.66 -9.78
CA LEU A 65 6.01 -10.01 -8.50
C LEU A 65 6.80 -8.73 -8.78
N ARG A 66 6.18 -7.59 -8.44
CA ARG A 66 6.73 -6.25 -8.60
C ARG A 66 7.44 -5.81 -7.34
N ALA A 67 8.60 -5.20 -7.50
CA ALA A 67 9.38 -4.70 -6.38
C ALA A 67 8.90 -3.30 -5.92
N PRO A 68 8.90 -3.00 -4.60
CA PRO A 68 8.59 -1.68 -4.09
C PRO A 68 9.58 -0.61 -4.56
N ASP A 69 10.84 -0.97 -4.81
CA ASP A 69 11.88 -0.07 -5.32
C ASP A 69 11.55 0.55 -6.68
N TYR A 70 10.70 -0.12 -7.47
CA TYR A 70 10.17 0.39 -8.73
C TYR A 70 8.73 0.90 -8.61
N ASN A 71 8.26 1.19 -7.39
CA ASN A 71 6.89 1.62 -7.11
C ASN A 71 5.82 0.67 -7.69
N TYR A 72 6.10 -0.63 -7.67
CA TYR A 72 5.26 -1.71 -8.24
C TYR A 72 5.03 -1.63 -9.74
N LEU A 73 5.82 -0.83 -10.45
CA LEU A 73 5.81 -0.79 -11.90
C LEU A 73 6.72 -1.87 -12.51
N PRO A 74 6.53 -2.24 -13.78
CA PRO A 74 7.41 -3.18 -14.47
C PRO A 74 8.88 -2.79 -14.37
N GLY A 75 9.72 -3.71 -13.92
CA GLY A 75 11.15 -3.52 -13.69
C GLY A 75 11.99 -4.72 -14.13
N PRO A 76 13.32 -4.54 -14.14
CA PRO A 76 14.24 -5.62 -14.55
C PRO A 76 14.28 -6.78 -13.56
N ASP A 77 13.95 -6.54 -12.31
CA ASP A 77 14.00 -7.50 -11.21
C ASP A 77 12.66 -8.22 -10.98
N ASP A 78 11.72 -8.07 -11.91
CA ASP A 78 10.42 -8.73 -11.84
C ASP A 78 10.56 -10.25 -11.82
N ILE A 79 9.74 -10.90 -11.01
CA ILE A 79 9.74 -12.35 -10.86
C ILE A 79 8.49 -12.94 -11.49
N TYR A 80 8.66 -13.80 -12.47
CA TYR A 80 7.56 -14.48 -13.16
C TYR A 80 6.82 -15.44 -12.24
N VAL A 81 5.49 -15.37 -12.28
CA VAL A 81 4.57 -16.28 -11.58
C VAL A 81 3.70 -16.99 -12.60
N SER A 82 3.72 -18.32 -12.55
CA SER A 82 3.00 -19.14 -13.52
C SER A 82 1.49 -19.16 -13.27
N PRO A 83 0.65 -19.35 -14.32
CA PRO A 83 -0.80 -19.48 -14.17
C PRO A 83 -1.21 -20.61 -13.22
N SER A 84 -0.41 -21.68 -13.15
CA SER A 84 -0.68 -22.81 -12.27
C SER A 84 -0.56 -22.45 -10.79
N GLN A 85 0.44 -21.62 -10.43
CA GLN A 85 0.60 -21.13 -9.06
C GLN A 85 -0.49 -20.13 -8.69
N ILE A 86 -0.84 -19.21 -9.60
CA ILE A 86 -1.93 -18.24 -9.41
C ILE A 86 -3.24 -18.99 -9.11
N ARG A 87 -3.60 -19.99 -9.91
CA ARG A 87 -4.82 -20.78 -9.69
C ARG A 87 -4.75 -21.67 -8.45
N LYS A 88 -3.58 -22.26 -8.15
CA LYS A 88 -3.43 -23.18 -7.02
C LYS A 88 -3.69 -22.48 -5.67
N PHE A 89 -3.22 -21.24 -5.53
CA PHE A 89 -3.30 -20.49 -4.28
C PHE A 89 -4.33 -19.36 -4.33
N ASP A 90 -5.13 -19.27 -5.39
CA ASP A 90 -6.12 -18.21 -5.65
C ASP A 90 -5.52 -16.80 -5.48
N LEU A 91 -4.35 -16.62 -6.10
CA LEU A 91 -3.62 -15.35 -6.01
C LEU A 91 -4.28 -14.28 -6.88
N GLN A 92 -4.27 -13.05 -6.37
CA GLN A 92 -4.82 -11.89 -7.06
C GLN A 92 -3.80 -10.76 -7.16
N THR A 93 -4.06 -9.81 -8.05
CA THR A 93 -3.29 -8.57 -8.10
C THR A 93 -3.35 -7.86 -6.75
N GLY A 94 -2.19 -7.44 -6.26
CA GLY A 94 -2.02 -6.81 -4.95
C GLY A 94 -1.57 -7.78 -3.85
N ASP A 95 -1.64 -9.11 -4.05
CA ASP A 95 -1.10 -10.05 -3.06
C ASP A 95 0.41 -9.88 -2.91
N THR A 96 0.88 -9.74 -1.69
CA THR A 96 2.31 -9.80 -1.37
C THR A 96 2.71 -11.26 -1.25
N VAL A 97 3.51 -11.73 -2.21
CA VAL A 97 3.92 -13.14 -2.29
C VAL A 97 5.42 -13.25 -2.04
N SER A 98 5.80 -14.11 -1.12
CA SER A 98 7.19 -14.44 -0.84
C SER A 98 7.46 -15.93 -1.04
N GLY A 99 8.66 -16.27 -1.51
CA GLY A 99 9.01 -17.64 -1.73
C GLY A 99 10.35 -17.86 -2.43
N GLN A 100 10.55 -19.10 -2.85
CA GLN A 100 11.76 -19.53 -3.52
C GLN A 100 11.69 -19.21 -5.01
N ILE A 101 12.75 -18.61 -5.52
CA ILE A 101 12.92 -18.27 -6.93
C ILE A 101 14.13 -18.99 -7.52
N ARG A 102 14.14 -19.11 -8.84
CA ARG A 102 15.29 -19.56 -9.60
C ARG A 102 15.72 -18.53 -10.63
N PRO A 103 17.00 -18.50 -11.00
CA PRO A 103 17.47 -17.68 -12.09
C PRO A 103 16.83 -18.07 -13.43
N PRO A 104 16.82 -17.16 -14.41
CA PRO A 104 16.32 -17.44 -15.75
C PRO A 104 17.14 -18.55 -16.41
N LYS A 105 16.46 -19.45 -17.11
CA LYS A 105 17.07 -20.48 -17.98
C LYS A 105 17.45 -19.86 -19.33
N GLU A 106 18.15 -20.63 -20.14
CA GLU A 106 18.48 -20.24 -21.51
C GLU A 106 17.19 -19.89 -22.29
N GLY A 107 17.10 -18.65 -22.81
CA GLY A 107 15.93 -18.11 -23.49
C GLY A 107 14.88 -17.45 -22.59
N GLU A 108 14.98 -17.55 -21.26
CA GLU A 108 14.14 -16.83 -20.32
C GLU A 108 14.76 -15.47 -19.96
N ARG A 109 13.90 -14.47 -19.67
CA ARG A 109 14.36 -13.12 -19.33
C ARG A 109 14.29 -12.82 -17.85
N TYR A 110 13.36 -13.46 -17.12
CA TYR A 110 13.03 -13.14 -15.74
C TYR A 110 13.35 -14.29 -14.79
N PHE A 111 13.61 -13.97 -13.54
CA PHE A 111 13.55 -14.96 -12.46
C PHE A 111 12.16 -15.58 -12.40
N ALA A 112 12.04 -16.78 -11.91
CA ALA A 112 10.77 -17.49 -11.81
C ALA A 112 10.51 -18.00 -10.40
N LEU A 113 9.31 -17.75 -9.89
CA LEU A 113 8.85 -18.30 -8.62
C LEU A 113 8.66 -19.82 -8.76
N ILE A 114 9.34 -20.61 -7.92
CA ILE A 114 9.22 -22.07 -7.89
C ILE A 114 8.36 -22.57 -6.75
N LYS A 115 8.41 -21.91 -5.59
CA LYS A 115 7.63 -22.30 -4.42
C LYS A 115 7.12 -21.07 -3.69
N VAL A 116 5.82 -21.00 -3.46
CA VAL A 116 5.20 -19.99 -2.61
C VAL A 116 5.38 -20.42 -1.15
N GLU A 117 6.00 -19.58 -0.34
CA GLU A 117 6.20 -19.82 1.10
C GLU A 117 5.22 -19.01 1.95
N ALA A 118 4.85 -17.81 1.52
CA ALA A 118 3.85 -16.98 2.18
C ALA A 118 3.06 -16.13 1.18
N VAL A 119 1.82 -15.81 1.55
CA VAL A 119 0.94 -14.84 0.87
C VAL A 119 0.40 -13.88 1.94
N ASN A 120 0.61 -12.58 1.75
CA ASN A 120 0.21 -11.53 2.71
C ASN A 120 0.60 -11.86 4.16
N PHE A 121 1.82 -12.40 4.32
CA PHE A 121 2.39 -12.81 5.61
C PHE A 121 1.67 -13.98 6.29
N GLU A 122 0.94 -14.79 5.53
CA GLU A 122 0.27 -16.01 6.00
C GLU A 122 0.69 -17.24 5.20
N SER A 123 0.39 -18.44 5.73
CA SER A 123 0.64 -19.66 4.96
C SER A 123 -0.24 -19.67 3.70
N PRO A 124 0.25 -20.18 2.57
CA PRO A 124 -0.52 -20.20 1.32
C PRO A 124 -1.86 -20.94 1.43
N GLU A 125 -1.94 -21.93 2.32
CA GLU A 125 -3.17 -22.69 2.56
C GLU A 125 -4.22 -21.82 3.29
N GLN A 126 -3.82 -21.07 4.31
CA GLN A 126 -4.69 -20.14 5.04
C GLN A 126 -5.12 -18.96 4.15
N ALA A 127 -4.19 -18.46 3.34
CA ALA A 127 -4.46 -17.35 2.43
C ALA A 127 -5.51 -17.69 1.36
N ARG A 128 -5.67 -18.95 1.00
CA ARG A 128 -6.66 -19.41 0.02
C ARG A 128 -8.10 -19.30 0.54
N ASP A 129 -8.33 -19.46 1.84
CA ASP A 129 -9.68 -19.52 2.42
C ASP A 129 -10.19 -18.11 2.84
N LYS A 130 -9.59 -17.04 2.32
CA LYS A 130 -9.94 -15.66 2.60
C LYS A 130 -11.30 -15.27 1.98
N LEU A 131 -12.00 -14.35 2.64
CA LEU A 131 -13.12 -13.63 2.04
C LEU A 131 -12.58 -12.46 1.20
N PHE A 132 -13.11 -12.28 0.00
CA PHE A 132 -12.73 -11.15 -0.85
C PHE A 132 -13.22 -9.83 -0.28
N PHE A 133 -12.43 -8.78 -0.48
CA PHE A 133 -12.69 -7.44 0.06
C PHE A 133 -14.11 -6.92 -0.24
N GLU A 134 -14.60 -7.20 -1.43
CA GLU A 134 -15.93 -6.78 -1.87
C GLU A 134 -17.08 -7.47 -1.10
N ASN A 135 -16.81 -8.63 -0.49
CA ASN A 135 -17.76 -9.42 0.28
C ASN A 135 -17.67 -9.20 1.80
N LEU A 136 -16.69 -8.40 2.25
CA LEU A 136 -16.53 -8.06 3.66
C LEU A 136 -17.61 -7.07 4.13
N THR A 137 -18.07 -7.21 5.36
CA THR A 137 -19.14 -6.39 5.95
C THR A 137 -18.57 -5.05 6.44
N PRO A 138 -18.96 -3.89 5.83
CA PRO A 138 -18.45 -2.58 6.24
C PRO A 138 -19.11 -2.11 7.53
N LEU A 139 -18.31 -1.57 8.44
CA LEU A 139 -18.74 -0.90 9.67
C LEU A 139 -18.30 0.57 9.69
N TYR A 140 -18.93 1.34 10.60
CA TYR A 140 -18.42 2.67 10.92
C TYR A 140 -17.07 2.62 11.65
N PRO A 141 -16.25 3.68 11.54
CA PRO A 141 -15.00 3.80 12.29
C PRO A 141 -15.27 3.96 13.79
N GLU A 142 -15.10 2.92 14.60
CA GLU A 142 -15.35 2.94 16.04
C GLU A 142 -14.04 3.06 16.85
N GLU A 143 -12.94 2.49 16.34
CA GLU A 143 -11.63 2.51 16.99
C GLU A 143 -10.83 3.73 16.51
N ARG A 144 -10.38 4.54 17.48
CA ARG A 144 -9.63 5.78 17.20
C ARG A 144 -8.18 5.50 16.85
N VAL A 145 -7.69 6.22 15.85
CA VAL A 145 -6.26 6.33 15.53
C VAL A 145 -5.70 7.56 16.25
N SER A 146 -4.93 7.36 17.32
CA SER A 146 -4.34 8.45 18.09
C SER A 146 -3.10 9.02 17.40
N LEU A 147 -3.06 10.33 17.23
CA LEU A 147 -1.96 11.05 16.60
C LEU A 147 -1.07 11.81 17.60
N GLU A 148 -1.47 11.92 18.86
CA GLU A 148 -0.65 12.57 19.90
C GLU A 148 0.56 11.71 20.26
N THR A 149 1.77 12.24 20.05
CA THR A 149 3.05 11.57 20.32
C THR A 149 3.90 12.25 21.39
N GLY A 150 3.39 13.31 22.04
CA GLY A 150 4.10 14.07 23.06
C GLY A 150 3.87 15.57 22.97
N GLY A 151 4.49 16.35 23.87
CA GLY A 151 4.23 17.78 24.03
C GLY A 151 4.51 18.65 22.81
N ASP A 152 5.43 18.25 21.96
CA ASP A 152 5.88 19.04 20.82
C ASP A 152 5.05 18.83 19.55
N ASN A 153 4.26 17.74 19.48
CA ASN A 153 3.38 17.46 18.34
C ASN A 153 2.02 18.16 18.50
N LEU A 154 1.99 19.49 18.38
CA LEU A 154 0.75 20.27 18.49
C LEU A 154 -0.25 19.92 17.39
N SER A 155 0.21 19.64 16.17
CA SER A 155 -0.68 19.29 15.04
C SER A 155 -1.45 18.01 15.31
N GLY A 156 -0.78 16.94 15.78
CA GLY A 156 -1.43 15.68 16.16
C GLY A 156 -2.47 15.87 17.27
N ARG A 157 -2.14 16.66 18.30
CA ARG A 157 -3.06 16.98 19.41
C ARG A 157 -4.30 17.75 18.94
N VAL A 158 -4.11 18.76 18.07
CA VAL A 158 -5.23 19.54 17.52
C VAL A 158 -6.13 18.63 16.68
N MET A 159 -5.56 17.79 15.84
CA MET A 159 -6.35 16.82 15.04
C MET A 159 -7.11 15.84 15.92
N ASP A 160 -6.47 15.31 16.95
CA ASP A 160 -7.10 14.37 17.88
C ASP A 160 -8.28 15.00 18.66
N LEU A 161 -8.23 16.30 18.92
CA LEU A 161 -9.30 17.03 19.63
C LEU A 161 -10.42 17.52 18.71
N MET A 162 -10.08 17.99 17.51
CA MET A 162 -11.03 18.69 16.63
C MET A 162 -11.54 17.81 15.51
N THR A 163 -10.71 16.89 15.00
CA THR A 163 -11.01 16.04 13.84
C THR A 163 -10.43 14.63 14.06
N PRO A 164 -10.92 13.90 15.08
CA PRO A 164 -10.40 12.55 15.38
C PRO A 164 -10.57 11.62 14.19
N ILE A 165 -9.57 10.79 13.96
CA ILE A 165 -9.56 9.79 12.88
C ILE A 165 -9.84 8.41 13.49
N GLY A 166 -10.73 7.64 12.86
CA GLY A 166 -11.00 6.26 13.23
C GLY A 166 -10.48 5.26 12.19
N LYS A 167 -10.20 4.02 12.62
CA LYS A 167 -9.86 2.92 11.70
C LYS A 167 -10.99 2.70 10.69
N GLY A 168 -10.66 2.70 9.41
CA GLY A 168 -11.64 2.59 8.32
C GLY A 168 -12.22 3.92 7.84
N GLN A 169 -11.76 5.05 8.37
CA GLN A 169 -12.28 6.37 7.98
C GLN A 169 -11.78 6.80 6.59
N ARG A 170 -12.68 7.49 5.87
CA ARG A 170 -12.34 8.31 4.71
C ARG A 170 -12.19 9.75 5.16
N GLY A 171 -11.08 10.40 4.80
CA GLY A 171 -10.88 11.80 5.16
C GLY A 171 -10.22 12.59 4.04
N LEU A 172 -10.54 13.89 4.01
CA LEU A 172 -9.90 14.86 3.12
C LEU A 172 -9.15 15.90 3.94
N ILE A 173 -7.88 16.10 3.62
CA ILE A 173 -7.06 17.21 4.10
C ILE A 173 -7.08 18.28 3.02
N VAL A 174 -7.91 19.30 3.22
CA VAL A 174 -8.07 20.39 2.26
C VAL A 174 -6.98 21.41 2.47
N ALA A 175 -6.18 21.67 1.43
CA ALA A 175 -5.03 22.56 1.52
C ALA A 175 -4.86 23.42 0.26
N ALA A 176 -4.62 24.71 0.47
CA ALA A 176 -4.12 25.59 -0.58
C ALA A 176 -2.62 25.33 -0.84
N PRO A 177 -2.07 25.72 -1.99
CA PRO A 177 -0.62 25.62 -2.22
C PRO A 177 0.21 26.31 -1.15
N ARG A 178 1.32 25.71 -0.71
CA ARG A 178 2.29 26.27 0.26
C ARG A 178 1.74 26.51 1.67
N THR A 179 0.75 25.73 2.11
CA THR A 179 0.16 25.85 3.47
C THR A 179 0.71 24.85 4.49
N GLY A 180 1.78 24.13 4.16
CA GLY A 180 2.39 23.15 5.07
C GLY A 180 1.78 21.74 4.98
N LYS A 181 1.04 21.44 3.90
CA LYS A 181 0.41 20.13 3.65
C LYS A 181 1.36 18.95 3.88
N THR A 182 2.54 18.98 3.27
CA THR A 182 3.55 17.90 3.35
C THR A 182 4.04 17.69 4.78
N MET A 183 4.29 18.78 5.54
CA MET A 183 4.67 18.68 6.95
C MET A 183 3.58 18.05 7.82
N LEU A 184 2.31 18.38 7.54
CA LEU A 184 1.19 17.77 8.25
C LEU A 184 1.10 16.28 7.95
N LEU A 185 1.26 15.86 6.69
CA LEU A 185 1.28 14.44 6.31
C LEU A 185 2.43 13.68 6.97
N GLN A 186 3.63 14.25 7.01
CA GLN A 186 4.78 13.68 7.72
C GLN A 186 4.47 13.50 9.21
N SER A 187 3.91 14.53 9.86
CA SER A 187 3.50 14.45 11.26
C SER A 187 2.48 13.34 11.52
N ILE A 188 1.47 13.20 10.66
CA ILE A 188 0.48 12.12 10.76
C ILE A 188 1.16 10.76 10.59
N ALA A 189 1.99 10.60 9.56
CA ALA A 189 2.69 9.35 9.28
C ALA A 189 3.60 8.92 10.45
N GLN A 190 4.38 9.87 11.00
CA GLN A 190 5.23 9.62 12.15
C GLN A 190 4.43 9.25 13.40
N SER A 191 3.29 9.91 13.63
CA SER A 191 2.39 9.59 14.74
C SER A 191 1.81 8.19 14.64
N ILE A 192 1.39 7.78 13.43
CA ILE A 192 0.87 6.42 13.19
C ILE A 192 1.97 5.39 13.42
N ALA A 193 3.16 5.60 12.87
CA ALA A 193 4.28 4.69 13.06
C ALA A 193 4.70 4.55 14.54
N ALA A 194 4.61 5.63 15.32
CA ALA A 194 4.96 5.62 16.74
C ALA A 194 3.89 4.97 17.64
N ASN A 195 2.60 5.26 17.37
CA ASN A 195 1.51 4.85 18.26
C ASN A 195 0.84 3.55 17.84
N HIS A 196 0.92 3.16 16.55
CA HIS A 196 0.17 2.05 15.95
C HIS A 196 1.12 1.16 15.14
N SER A 197 2.01 0.45 15.81
CA SER A 197 3.00 -0.43 15.17
C SER A 197 2.39 -1.65 14.44
N ASP A 198 1.13 -1.94 14.68
CA ASP A 198 0.33 -2.99 14.05
C ASP A 198 -0.34 -2.55 12.74
N VAL A 199 -0.44 -1.23 12.53
CA VAL A 199 -1.02 -0.65 11.31
C VAL A 199 0.00 -0.67 10.17
N TYR A 200 -0.44 -1.13 9.00
CA TYR A 200 0.36 -1.08 7.78
C TYR A 200 0.20 0.29 7.12
N LEU A 201 1.22 1.13 7.26
CA LEU A 201 1.22 2.50 6.74
C LEU A 201 1.77 2.54 5.31
N ILE A 202 0.97 3.09 4.39
CA ILE A 202 1.37 3.39 3.01
C ILE A 202 1.22 4.88 2.77
N VAL A 203 2.29 5.52 2.29
CA VAL A 203 2.26 6.89 1.80
C VAL A 203 2.34 6.85 0.27
N LEU A 204 1.28 7.30 -0.39
CA LEU A 204 1.17 7.34 -1.85
C LEU A 204 1.28 8.77 -2.35
N LEU A 205 2.37 9.07 -3.06
CA LEU A 205 2.67 10.39 -3.61
C LEU A 205 2.46 10.38 -5.13
N ILE A 206 1.49 11.15 -5.61
CA ILE A 206 1.13 11.22 -7.04
C ILE A 206 1.42 12.61 -7.58
N ASP A 207 2.26 12.68 -8.63
CA ASP A 207 2.63 13.93 -9.33
C ASP A 207 3.31 14.91 -8.36
N GLU A 208 4.05 14.40 -7.37
CA GLU A 208 4.85 15.19 -6.42
C GLU A 208 6.31 15.29 -6.89
N ARG A 209 7.07 16.19 -6.27
CA ARG A 209 8.47 16.42 -6.64
C ARG A 209 9.39 15.34 -6.10
N PRO A 210 10.47 14.94 -6.81
CA PRO A 210 11.41 13.93 -6.36
C PRO A 210 12.04 14.24 -4.99
N GLU A 211 12.34 15.53 -4.72
CA GLU A 211 12.88 15.96 -3.42
C GLU A 211 11.88 15.75 -2.27
N GLU A 212 10.57 15.97 -2.49
CA GLU A 212 9.53 15.73 -1.49
C GLU A 212 9.33 14.22 -1.24
N VAL A 213 9.47 13.41 -2.28
CA VAL A 213 9.46 11.93 -2.16
C VAL A 213 10.63 11.46 -1.30
N THR A 214 11.84 11.94 -1.59
CA THR A 214 13.04 11.59 -0.83
C THR A 214 12.94 12.00 0.64
N ASP A 215 12.40 13.19 0.92
CA ASP A 215 12.21 13.68 2.27
C ASP A 215 11.20 12.81 3.03
N MET A 216 10.09 12.44 2.40
CA MET A 216 9.09 11.53 2.97
C MET A 216 9.69 10.15 3.28
N GLN A 217 10.45 9.57 2.35
CA GLN A 217 11.12 8.28 2.53
C GLN A 217 12.11 8.26 3.70
N ARG A 218 12.75 9.40 3.97
CA ARG A 218 13.72 9.53 5.07
C ARG A 218 13.08 9.81 6.43
N SER A 219 11.90 10.43 6.43
CA SER A 219 11.24 10.91 7.64
C SER A 219 10.15 9.97 8.17
N VAL A 220 9.67 9.02 7.37
CA VAL A 220 8.52 8.16 7.71
C VAL A 220 8.96 6.70 7.80
N ASP A 221 8.62 6.03 8.91
CA ASP A 221 8.72 4.57 9.06
C ASP A 221 7.45 3.91 8.52
N GLY A 222 7.40 3.73 7.21
CA GLY A 222 6.29 3.16 6.46
C GLY A 222 6.66 2.96 5.00
N GLU A 223 5.78 2.38 4.24
CA GLU A 223 5.98 2.16 2.81
C GLU A 223 5.65 3.44 2.04
N VAL A 224 6.65 4.03 1.37
CA VAL A 224 6.48 5.24 0.55
C VAL A 224 6.54 4.84 -0.92
N ILE A 225 5.42 4.98 -1.61
CA ILE A 225 5.26 4.68 -3.04
C ILE A 225 4.96 5.98 -3.77
N SER A 226 5.59 6.20 -4.89
CA SER A 226 5.48 7.46 -5.61
C SER A 226 5.42 7.30 -7.12
N SER A 227 4.82 8.28 -7.77
CA SER A 227 4.99 8.57 -9.18
C SER A 227 5.15 10.07 -9.32
N THR A 228 6.36 10.51 -9.71
CA THR A 228 6.78 11.91 -9.70
C THR A 228 6.25 12.68 -10.91
N PHE A 229 6.27 14.00 -10.84
CA PHE A 229 5.63 14.88 -11.82
C PHE A 229 6.20 14.77 -13.25
N ASP A 230 7.41 14.24 -13.39
CA ASP A 230 8.07 13.99 -14.68
C ASP A 230 7.63 12.69 -15.36
N GLU A 231 6.83 11.87 -14.66
CA GLU A 231 6.28 10.63 -15.21
C GLU A 231 4.95 10.85 -15.93
N PRO A 232 4.60 10.00 -16.93
CA PRO A 232 3.34 10.11 -17.65
C PRO A 232 2.14 9.72 -16.77
N ALA A 233 0.97 10.30 -17.07
CA ALA A 233 -0.27 10.08 -16.31
C ALA A 233 -0.67 8.59 -16.16
N GLN A 234 -0.34 7.74 -17.15
CA GLN A 234 -0.55 6.30 -17.05
C GLN A 234 0.18 5.66 -15.87
N ARG A 235 1.41 6.11 -15.57
CA ARG A 235 2.17 5.62 -14.42
C ARG A 235 1.51 6.01 -13.09
N HIS A 236 1.03 7.24 -12.99
CA HIS A 236 0.28 7.68 -11.80
C HIS A 236 -0.92 6.78 -11.51
N VAL A 237 -1.67 6.45 -12.56
CA VAL A 237 -2.83 5.56 -12.47
C VAL A 237 -2.43 4.14 -12.08
N GLN A 238 -1.42 3.56 -12.74
CA GLN A 238 -0.95 2.19 -12.47
C GLN A 238 -0.45 2.03 -11.03
N VAL A 239 0.36 2.97 -10.54
CA VAL A 239 0.87 2.96 -9.16
C VAL A 239 -0.29 3.02 -8.16
N ALA A 240 -1.26 3.92 -8.38
CA ALA A 240 -2.41 4.03 -7.50
C ALA A 240 -3.29 2.76 -7.51
N GLU A 241 -3.49 2.14 -8.67
CA GLU A 241 -4.23 0.87 -8.78
C GLU A 241 -3.50 -0.27 -8.06
N MET A 242 -2.19 -0.37 -8.19
CA MET A 242 -1.42 -1.39 -7.46
C MET A 242 -1.48 -1.20 -5.94
N VAL A 243 -1.36 0.05 -5.47
CA VAL A 243 -1.41 0.36 -4.03
C VAL A 243 -2.79 0.02 -3.44
N ILE A 244 -3.88 0.40 -4.10
CA ILE A 244 -5.23 0.11 -3.57
C ILE A 244 -5.53 -1.39 -3.57
N GLU A 245 -5.11 -2.14 -4.60
CA GLU A 245 -5.29 -3.58 -4.63
C GLU A 245 -4.44 -4.26 -3.54
N LYS A 246 -3.18 -3.84 -3.33
CA LYS A 246 -2.38 -4.31 -2.21
C LYS A 246 -3.06 -4.07 -0.86
N ALA A 247 -3.56 -2.86 -0.65
CA ALA A 247 -4.25 -2.51 0.59
C ALA A 247 -5.48 -3.40 0.83
N LYS A 248 -6.30 -3.64 -0.19
CA LYS A 248 -7.45 -4.55 -0.10
C LYS A 248 -7.02 -5.98 0.26
N ARG A 249 -5.96 -6.51 -0.39
CA ARG A 249 -5.44 -7.85 -0.07
C ARG A 249 -4.99 -7.95 1.38
N LEU A 250 -4.30 -6.94 1.90
CA LEU A 250 -3.90 -6.91 3.32
C LEU A 250 -5.11 -6.90 4.27
N VAL A 251 -6.17 -6.15 3.95
CA VAL A 251 -7.40 -6.10 4.76
C VAL A 251 -8.13 -7.44 4.74
N GLU A 252 -8.16 -8.18 3.62
CA GLU A 252 -8.69 -9.54 3.55
C GLU A 252 -8.01 -10.50 4.55
N HIS A 253 -6.76 -10.20 4.88
CA HIS A 253 -5.97 -10.89 5.91
C HIS A 253 -6.04 -10.21 7.29
N LYS A 254 -7.13 -9.45 7.55
CA LYS A 254 -7.43 -8.82 8.83
C LYS A 254 -6.36 -7.83 9.31
N LYS A 255 -5.64 -7.20 8.38
CA LYS A 255 -4.68 -6.15 8.69
C LYS A 255 -5.37 -4.80 8.70
N ASP A 256 -4.94 -3.94 9.62
CA ASP A 256 -5.27 -2.52 9.59
C ASP A 256 -4.30 -1.81 8.64
N VAL A 257 -4.84 -1.19 7.60
CA VAL A 257 -4.07 -0.47 6.59
C VAL A 257 -4.44 1.00 6.63
N PHE A 258 -3.44 1.85 6.60
CA PHE A 258 -3.61 3.30 6.56
C PHE A 258 -2.90 3.86 5.31
N ILE A 259 -3.66 4.49 4.42
CA ILE A 259 -3.13 5.16 3.24
C ILE A 259 -3.17 6.67 3.43
N LEU A 260 -2.02 7.31 3.29
CA LEU A 260 -1.89 8.76 3.12
C LEU A 260 -1.67 9.04 1.64
N LEU A 261 -2.64 9.66 0.98
CA LEU A 261 -2.57 9.99 -0.45
C LEU A 261 -2.32 11.48 -0.67
N ASP A 262 -1.23 11.83 -1.31
CA ASP A 262 -0.92 13.16 -1.77
C ASP A 262 -0.76 13.18 -3.31
N SER A 263 -1.73 13.61 -4.09
CA SER A 263 -3.04 14.12 -3.75
C SER A 263 -4.15 13.46 -4.60
N ILE A 264 -5.38 13.42 -4.08
CA ILE A 264 -6.54 12.94 -4.83
C ILE A 264 -6.84 13.84 -6.04
N THR A 265 -6.56 15.14 -5.94
CA THR A 265 -6.73 16.11 -7.03
C THR A 265 -5.85 15.74 -8.23
N ARG A 266 -4.58 15.43 -7.99
CA ARG A 266 -3.63 15.06 -9.04
C ARG A 266 -3.93 13.67 -9.61
N LEU A 267 -4.34 12.73 -8.76
CA LEU A 267 -4.80 11.43 -9.22
C LEU A 267 -6.01 11.55 -10.13
N ALA A 268 -7.00 12.39 -9.79
CA ALA A 268 -8.16 12.65 -10.63
C ALA A 268 -7.78 13.29 -11.97
N ARG A 269 -6.81 14.21 -12.00
CA ARG A 269 -6.26 14.78 -13.25
C ARG A 269 -5.60 13.71 -14.12
N ALA A 270 -4.83 12.80 -13.52
CA ALA A 270 -4.20 11.70 -14.23
C ALA A 270 -5.24 10.78 -14.88
N TYR A 271 -6.30 10.41 -14.15
CA TYR A 271 -7.40 9.64 -14.74
C TYR A 271 -8.11 10.40 -15.87
N ASN A 272 -8.31 11.71 -15.73
CA ASN A 272 -8.91 12.52 -16.78
C ASN A 272 -8.10 12.51 -18.09
N THR A 273 -6.77 12.35 -17.97
CA THR A 273 -5.88 12.26 -19.14
C THR A 273 -5.88 10.85 -19.76
N VAL A 274 -6.03 9.81 -18.95
CA VAL A 274 -5.85 8.41 -19.38
C VAL A 274 -7.13 7.78 -19.90
N ILE A 275 -8.29 8.15 -19.35
CA ILE A 275 -9.55 7.54 -19.78
C ILE A 275 -9.96 7.96 -21.19
N PRO A 276 -10.60 7.08 -21.96
CA PRO A 276 -11.20 7.45 -23.23
C PRO A 276 -12.28 8.53 -23.03
N PRO A 277 -12.33 9.57 -23.88
CA PRO A 277 -13.31 10.63 -23.74
C PRO A 277 -14.75 10.10 -23.88
N SER A 278 -15.60 10.44 -22.91
CA SER A 278 -17.02 10.05 -22.92
C SER A 278 -17.88 10.91 -23.82
N GLY A 279 -17.36 12.05 -24.27
CA GLY A 279 -18.09 13.10 -24.98
C GLY A 279 -18.92 13.99 -24.05
N LYS A 280 -18.96 13.74 -22.75
CA LYS A 280 -19.62 14.54 -21.72
C LYS A 280 -18.59 15.18 -20.80
N VAL A 281 -18.37 16.46 -20.96
CA VAL A 281 -17.36 17.21 -20.21
C VAL A 281 -18.03 18.10 -19.19
N LEU A 282 -17.59 17.97 -17.93
CA LEU A 282 -17.99 18.86 -16.82
C LEU A 282 -17.22 20.19 -16.92
N SER A 283 -17.59 21.15 -16.09
CA SER A 283 -16.87 22.43 -15.97
C SER A 283 -15.37 22.18 -15.71
N GLY A 284 -14.51 23.04 -16.27
CA GLY A 284 -13.06 22.92 -16.10
C GLY A 284 -12.38 21.84 -16.99
N GLY A 285 -13.09 21.23 -17.94
CA GLY A 285 -12.50 20.24 -18.85
C GLY A 285 -12.40 18.81 -18.27
N LEU A 286 -13.14 18.52 -17.22
CA LEU A 286 -13.16 17.21 -16.58
C LEU A 286 -14.18 16.30 -17.29
N ASP A 287 -13.74 15.12 -17.76
CA ASP A 287 -14.65 14.12 -18.32
C ASP A 287 -15.54 13.52 -17.22
N SER A 288 -16.81 13.27 -17.52
CA SER A 288 -17.79 12.75 -16.55
C SER A 288 -17.39 11.39 -15.95
N ASN A 289 -16.59 10.59 -16.66
CA ASN A 289 -16.12 9.28 -16.23
C ASN A 289 -14.79 9.34 -15.46
N ALA A 290 -14.07 10.48 -15.51
CA ALA A 290 -12.73 10.61 -14.93
C ALA A 290 -12.70 10.38 -13.41
N LEU A 291 -13.76 10.73 -12.72
CA LEU A 291 -13.83 10.64 -11.27
C LEU A 291 -14.28 9.28 -10.74
N GLN A 292 -14.75 8.37 -11.57
CA GLN A 292 -15.27 7.07 -11.10
C GLN A 292 -14.20 6.26 -10.36
N LYS A 293 -13.01 6.12 -10.94
CA LYS A 293 -11.90 5.37 -10.33
C LYS A 293 -11.37 6.05 -9.06
N PRO A 294 -11.06 7.36 -9.05
CA PRO A 294 -10.69 8.09 -7.83
C PRO A 294 -11.75 8.02 -6.71
N LYS A 295 -13.03 8.09 -7.06
CA LYS A 295 -14.12 7.90 -6.08
C LYS A 295 -14.13 6.49 -5.50
N ARG A 296 -13.90 5.45 -6.33
CA ARG A 296 -13.76 4.07 -5.86
C ARG A 296 -12.53 3.88 -4.99
N PHE A 297 -11.43 4.57 -5.31
CA PHE A 297 -10.23 4.55 -4.49
C PHE A 297 -10.53 5.06 -3.08
N LEU A 298 -11.04 6.27 -2.94
CA LEU A 298 -11.40 6.85 -1.63
C LEU A 298 -12.54 6.07 -0.96
N GLY A 299 -13.53 5.63 -1.73
CA GLY A 299 -14.67 4.84 -1.27
C GLY A 299 -14.34 3.42 -0.81
N ALA A 300 -13.13 2.93 -1.08
CA ALA A 300 -12.66 1.64 -0.56
C ALA A 300 -12.41 1.69 0.97
N ALA A 301 -12.16 2.88 1.53
CA ALA A 301 -11.95 3.02 2.97
C ALA A 301 -13.18 2.58 3.77
N ARG A 302 -12.97 1.62 4.67
CA ARG A 302 -14.00 1.06 5.56
C ARG A 302 -13.39 0.32 6.73
N ASN A 303 -14.09 0.30 7.85
CA ASN A 303 -13.86 -0.65 8.93
C ASN A 303 -14.61 -1.95 8.61
N ILE A 304 -14.12 -3.11 9.05
CA ILE A 304 -14.61 -4.42 8.64
C ILE A 304 -15.01 -5.25 9.86
N GLU A 305 -16.21 -5.84 9.83
CA GLU A 305 -16.75 -6.68 10.92
C GLU A 305 -15.90 -7.94 11.15
N GLU A 306 -15.43 -8.55 10.09
CA GLU A 306 -14.60 -9.76 10.14
C GLU A 306 -13.17 -9.51 10.64
N GLY A 307 -12.81 -8.26 10.83
CA GLY A 307 -11.50 -7.77 11.29
C GLY A 307 -10.68 -7.12 10.19
N GLY A 308 -9.79 -6.21 10.62
CA GLY A 308 -9.02 -5.35 9.73
C GLY A 308 -9.77 -4.09 9.32
N SER A 309 -9.04 -3.13 8.79
CA SER A 309 -9.61 -1.86 8.33
C SER A 309 -8.78 -1.25 7.21
N LEU A 310 -9.42 -0.45 6.35
CA LEU A 310 -8.75 0.40 5.38
C LEU A 310 -9.10 1.85 5.66
N THR A 311 -8.13 2.60 6.16
CA THR A 311 -8.24 4.05 6.39
C THR A 311 -7.56 4.79 5.26
N ILE A 312 -8.21 5.79 4.68
CA ILE A 312 -7.63 6.61 3.62
C ILE A 312 -7.80 8.09 3.96
N MET A 313 -6.67 8.77 4.15
CA MET A 313 -6.59 10.22 4.28
C MET A 313 -5.94 10.79 3.03
N ALA A 314 -6.70 11.55 2.25
CA ALA A 314 -6.23 12.11 0.99
C ALA A 314 -6.16 13.64 1.08
N THR A 315 -5.13 14.23 0.47
CA THR A 315 -5.08 15.69 0.31
C THR A 315 -5.89 16.11 -0.90
N ALA A 316 -6.67 17.18 -0.76
CA ALA A 316 -7.39 17.84 -1.83
C ALA A 316 -6.88 19.27 -1.98
N LEU A 317 -6.49 19.65 -3.20
CA LEU A 317 -5.96 20.97 -3.49
C LEU A 317 -7.10 21.95 -3.80
N VAL A 318 -7.06 23.11 -3.15
CA VAL A 318 -7.97 24.23 -3.37
C VAL A 318 -7.19 25.51 -3.65
N ASP A 319 -7.84 26.54 -4.14
CA ASP A 319 -7.24 27.85 -4.44
C ASP A 319 -6.01 27.78 -5.38
N THR A 320 -6.01 26.82 -6.28
CA THR A 320 -4.94 26.64 -7.27
C THR A 320 -5.08 27.55 -8.49
N GLY A 321 -6.22 28.23 -8.62
CA GLY A 321 -6.61 28.96 -9.85
C GLY A 321 -7.10 28.04 -10.98
N SER A 322 -7.17 26.75 -10.76
CA SER A 322 -7.65 25.77 -11.73
C SER A 322 -9.13 25.44 -11.52
N ARG A 323 -9.97 25.74 -12.49
CA ARG A 323 -11.39 25.38 -12.47
C ARG A 323 -11.63 23.86 -12.39
N MET A 324 -10.71 23.07 -12.94
CA MET A 324 -10.77 21.60 -12.83
C MET A 324 -10.61 21.16 -11.38
N ASP A 325 -9.69 21.76 -10.63
CA ASP A 325 -9.48 21.42 -9.20
C ASP A 325 -10.68 21.77 -8.35
N ASP A 326 -11.32 22.90 -8.61
CA ASP A 326 -12.54 23.30 -7.92
C ASP A 326 -13.65 22.26 -8.13
N VAL A 327 -13.83 21.79 -9.38
CA VAL A 327 -14.83 20.74 -9.69
C VAL A 327 -14.46 19.42 -9.00
N ILE A 328 -13.19 19.02 -9.04
CA ILE A 328 -12.72 17.81 -8.37
C ILE A 328 -13.01 17.91 -6.86
N PHE A 329 -12.65 19.02 -6.22
CA PHE A 329 -12.91 19.23 -4.80
C PHE A 329 -14.41 19.15 -4.47
N GLU A 330 -15.27 19.84 -5.23
CA GLU A 330 -16.74 19.80 -5.05
C GLU A 330 -17.30 18.37 -5.12
N GLU A 331 -16.75 17.52 -6.00
CA GLU A 331 -17.18 16.13 -6.18
C GLU A 331 -16.69 15.19 -5.06
N PHE A 332 -15.63 15.57 -4.34
CA PHE A 332 -15.09 14.76 -3.24
C PHE A 332 -15.49 15.25 -1.83
N LYS A 333 -15.78 16.55 -1.63
CA LYS A 333 -16.05 17.12 -0.30
C LYS A 333 -17.20 16.48 0.46
N GLY A 334 -18.13 15.82 -0.24
CA GLY A 334 -19.24 15.09 0.37
C GLY A 334 -18.97 13.59 0.57
N THR A 335 -17.76 13.12 0.26
CA THR A 335 -17.41 11.69 0.30
C THR A 335 -16.56 11.34 1.53
N GLY A 336 -15.82 12.31 2.05
CA GLY A 336 -14.91 12.16 3.19
C GLY A 336 -15.38 12.82 4.45
#